data_addd3055d3677a64c690438ce61d1b4e
#
_entry.id   addd3055d3677a64c690438ce61d1b4e
#
_cell.length_a   1.000
_cell.length_b   1.000
_cell.length_c   1.000
_cell.angle_alpha   90.00
_cell.angle_beta   90.00
_cell.angle_gamma   90.00
#
_symmetry.space_group_name_H-M   'P 1'
#
loop_
_entity.id
_entity.type
_entity.pdbx_description
1 polymer ?
#
loop_
_entity_poly.entity_id
_entity_poly.type
_entity_poly.pdbx_seq_one_letter_code
_entity_poly.pdbx_strand_id
1 'polypeptide(L)'
;LPTEAELPVDPSNDAPRGYDEAQRGKPGGFVGDPDVMDTWATSSLTPQIGCRWVDDPDLFARTFPMDLRPQAHDIIRTWLFSTVLRSDLEFDSLPWAHTALSGWILDPDRKKMSKSKGNVVTPLGLLEQYGSDGVRYWAASARPGTDTAFDEAQMKVGRRLAIKILNASRFALSFGEVPADTPVTEALDRAMLAELADLVDDATTALEAFDYARALERTETFFWRFCDDYLEL
;
A
#
# COMPACT_ATOMS: atom_id res chain seq x y z
N LEU A 1 -17.74 -6.98 34.83
CA LEU A 1 -17.44 -6.41 33.51
C LEU A 1 -18.44 -5.29 33.24
N PRO A 2 -18.01 -4.20 32.59
CA PRO A 2 -18.91 -3.14 32.16
C PRO A 2 -19.87 -3.66 31.09
N THR A 3 -21.02 -3.04 30.99
CA THR A 3 -21.92 -3.23 29.85
C THR A 3 -21.46 -2.36 28.68
N GLU A 4 -21.93 -2.66 27.47
CA GLU A 4 -21.59 -1.88 26.27
C GLU A 4 -21.95 -0.38 26.40
N ALA A 5 -23.06 -0.09 27.07
CA ALA A 5 -23.50 1.30 27.32
C ALA A 5 -22.60 2.10 28.28
N GLU A 6 -21.72 1.41 28.99
CA GLU A 6 -20.76 2.03 29.93
C GLU A 6 -19.38 2.25 29.29
N LEU A 7 -19.18 1.79 28.07
CA LEU A 7 -17.93 1.99 27.36
C LEU A 7 -17.84 3.41 26.76
N PRO A 8 -16.64 4.00 26.69
CA PRO A 8 -15.36 3.45 27.17
C PRO A 8 -15.19 3.56 28.69
N VAL A 9 -14.47 2.60 29.29
CA VAL A 9 -14.10 2.59 30.69
C VAL A 9 -12.59 2.74 30.81
N ASP A 10 -12.14 3.69 31.62
CA ASP A 10 -10.74 3.84 31.98
C ASP A 10 -10.54 3.36 33.44
N PRO A 11 -9.94 2.18 33.67
CA PRO A 11 -9.73 1.65 35.00
C PRO A 11 -8.90 2.55 35.92
N SER A 12 -8.13 3.47 35.34
CA SER A 12 -7.29 4.43 36.11
C SER A 12 -8.15 5.55 36.72
N ASN A 13 -9.27 5.90 36.10
CA ASN A 13 -10.09 7.05 36.46
C ASN A 13 -11.53 6.68 36.83
N ASP A 14 -12.04 5.52 36.40
CA ASP A 14 -13.41 5.11 36.63
C ASP A 14 -13.51 4.06 37.75
N ALA A 15 -14.46 4.25 38.68
CA ALA A 15 -14.77 3.25 39.69
C ALA A 15 -15.73 2.18 39.13
N PRO A 16 -15.48 0.86 39.41
CA PRO A 16 -16.40 -0.20 38.98
C PRO A 16 -17.71 -0.14 39.72
N ARG A 17 -18.75 -0.70 39.15
CA ARG A 17 -20.09 -0.77 39.78
C ARG A 17 -20.02 -1.29 41.22
N GLY A 18 -20.69 -0.59 42.12
CA GLY A 18 -20.76 -0.94 43.53
C GLY A 18 -19.59 -0.44 44.37
N TYR A 19 -18.69 0.36 43.80
CA TYR A 19 -17.58 1.00 44.51
C TYR A 19 -17.58 2.51 44.27
N ASP A 20 -17.08 3.22 45.28
CA ASP A 20 -16.76 4.65 45.17
C ASP A 20 -15.26 4.86 44.93
N GLU A 21 -14.90 5.94 44.25
CA GLU A 21 -13.51 6.29 43.99
C GLU A 21 -12.66 6.37 45.31
N ALA A 22 -13.28 6.78 46.39
CA ALA A 22 -12.64 6.81 47.71
C ALA A 22 -12.19 5.43 48.23
N GLN A 23 -12.63 4.34 47.62
CA GLN A 23 -12.26 2.95 47.96
C GLN A 23 -11.09 2.45 47.12
N ARG A 24 -10.63 3.18 46.14
CA ARG A 24 -9.48 2.83 45.30
C ARG A 24 -8.22 2.63 46.15
N GLY A 25 -7.57 1.48 46.00
CA GLY A 25 -6.33 1.15 46.73
C GLY A 25 -6.51 0.85 48.21
N LYS A 26 -7.77 0.72 48.73
CA LYS A 26 -8.03 0.45 50.14
C LYS A 26 -8.43 -1.03 50.36
N PRO A 27 -8.21 -1.59 51.56
CA PRO A 27 -8.71 -2.90 51.91
C PRO A 27 -10.24 -3.01 51.74
N GLY A 28 -10.72 -4.02 51.02
CA GLY A 28 -12.13 -4.19 50.70
C GLY A 28 -12.63 -3.28 49.54
N GLY A 29 -11.77 -2.48 48.95
CA GLY A 29 -12.04 -1.68 47.78
C GLY A 29 -11.63 -2.37 46.49
N PHE A 30 -11.14 -1.57 45.53
CA PHE A 30 -10.67 -2.04 44.23
C PHE A 30 -9.34 -1.38 43.81
N VAL A 31 -8.66 -2.01 42.86
CA VAL A 31 -7.50 -1.45 42.16
C VAL A 31 -7.77 -1.58 40.67
N GLY A 32 -7.59 -0.50 39.93
CA GLY A 32 -7.58 -0.55 38.48
C GLY A 32 -6.36 -1.31 37.97
N ASP A 33 -6.53 -2.16 36.98
CA ASP A 33 -5.41 -2.81 36.30
C ASP A 33 -4.58 -1.73 35.59
N PRO A 34 -3.28 -1.57 35.90
CA PRO A 34 -2.43 -0.58 35.24
C PRO A 34 -2.03 -1.00 33.83
N ASP A 35 -2.19 -2.25 33.48
CA ASP A 35 -1.82 -2.77 32.19
C ASP A 35 -2.91 -2.48 31.15
N VAL A 36 -2.52 -1.89 30.04
CA VAL A 36 -3.37 -1.72 28.89
C VAL A 36 -3.10 -2.81 27.86
N MET A 37 -4.17 -3.23 27.18
CA MET A 37 -4.04 -4.18 26.09
C MET A 37 -3.12 -3.61 25.00
N ASP A 38 -2.18 -4.43 24.51
CA ASP A 38 -1.30 -4.09 23.41
C ASP A 38 -2.13 -3.63 22.19
N THR A 39 -1.71 -2.53 21.56
CA THR A 39 -2.35 -2.01 20.35
C THR A 39 -2.38 -3.01 19.20
N TRP A 40 -1.48 -3.99 19.20
CA TRP A 40 -1.52 -5.11 18.25
C TRP A 40 -2.81 -5.94 18.35
N ALA A 41 -3.48 -5.93 19.49
CA ALA A 41 -4.78 -6.58 19.64
C ALA A 41 -5.84 -5.95 18.71
N THR A 42 -5.91 -4.61 18.63
CA THR A 42 -6.79 -3.91 17.68
C THR A 42 -6.27 -4.06 16.26
N SER A 43 -4.96 -3.90 16.04
CA SER A 43 -4.34 -4.03 14.72
C SER A 43 -4.54 -5.41 14.11
N SER A 44 -4.68 -6.46 14.93
CA SER A 44 -4.97 -7.82 14.46
C SER A 44 -6.37 -7.99 13.87
N LEU A 45 -7.28 -7.03 14.06
CA LEU A 45 -8.62 -7.00 13.46
C LEU A 45 -8.69 -6.11 12.19
N THR A 46 -7.57 -5.62 11.69
CA THR A 46 -7.56 -4.70 10.54
C THR A 46 -8.32 -5.22 9.32
N PRO A 47 -8.24 -6.49 8.90
CA PRO A 47 -9.04 -7.02 7.79
C PRO A 47 -10.54 -6.93 8.06
N GLN A 48 -10.97 -7.31 9.24
CA GLN A 48 -12.38 -7.29 9.64
C GLN A 48 -12.92 -5.86 9.71
N ILE A 49 -12.14 -4.93 10.27
CA ILE A 49 -12.49 -3.50 10.34
C ILE A 49 -12.55 -2.91 8.93
N GLY A 50 -11.56 -3.18 8.09
CA GLY A 50 -11.51 -2.69 6.71
C GLY A 50 -12.66 -3.21 5.85
N CYS A 51 -13.08 -4.45 6.07
CA CYS A 51 -14.23 -5.07 5.40
C CYS A 51 -15.59 -4.77 6.08
N ARG A 52 -15.59 -3.96 7.15
CA ARG A 52 -16.81 -3.52 7.87
C ARG A 52 -17.62 -4.66 8.49
N TRP A 53 -16.94 -5.60 9.11
CA TRP A 53 -17.52 -6.82 9.70
C TRP A 53 -18.82 -6.62 10.49
N VAL A 54 -18.88 -5.58 11.34
CA VAL A 54 -20.05 -5.32 12.20
C VAL A 54 -21.08 -4.43 11.50
N ASP A 55 -20.60 -3.45 10.71
CA ASP A 55 -21.42 -2.36 10.19
C ASP A 55 -22.13 -2.71 8.87
N ASP A 56 -21.54 -3.60 8.06
CA ASP A 56 -22.02 -3.90 6.71
C ASP A 56 -21.76 -5.39 6.37
N PRO A 57 -22.68 -6.30 6.77
CA PRO A 57 -22.51 -7.74 6.52
C PRO A 57 -22.43 -8.11 5.02
N ASP A 58 -23.08 -7.37 4.13
CA ASP A 58 -23.02 -7.61 2.68
C ASP A 58 -21.63 -7.28 2.13
N LEU A 59 -21.09 -6.13 2.50
CA LEU A 59 -19.72 -5.75 2.11
C LEU A 59 -18.70 -6.72 2.69
N PHE A 60 -18.84 -7.10 3.96
CA PHE A 60 -17.98 -8.08 4.60
C PHE A 60 -17.96 -9.40 3.83
N ALA A 61 -19.11 -9.96 3.51
CA ALA A 61 -19.21 -11.23 2.77
C ALA A 61 -18.58 -11.19 1.37
N ARG A 62 -18.51 -9.99 0.74
CA ARG A 62 -17.91 -9.81 -0.58
C ARG A 62 -16.42 -9.48 -0.58
N THR A 63 -15.89 -9.00 0.55
CA THR A 63 -14.51 -8.47 0.63
C THR A 63 -13.62 -9.20 1.63
N PHE A 64 -14.19 -10.06 2.46
CA PHE A 64 -13.42 -10.90 3.38
C PHE A 64 -13.55 -12.38 2.98
N PRO A 65 -12.43 -13.15 2.86
CA PRO A 65 -11.03 -12.73 3.02
C PRO A 65 -10.58 -11.71 1.97
N MET A 66 -9.61 -10.85 2.31
CA MET A 66 -9.01 -9.89 1.37
C MET A 66 -8.11 -10.60 0.34
N ASP A 67 -7.78 -9.94 -0.75
CA ASP A 67 -6.86 -10.49 -1.76
C ASP A 67 -5.40 -10.29 -1.34
N LEU A 68 -5.04 -9.09 -0.90
CA LEU A 68 -3.65 -8.70 -0.71
C LEU A 68 -3.43 -7.93 0.59
N ARG A 69 -2.37 -8.33 1.32
CA ARG A 69 -1.87 -7.64 2.50
C ARG A 69 -0.46 -7.11 2.26
N PRO A 70 -0.26 -5.80 1.97
CA PRO A 70 1.06 -5.19 1.98
C PRO A 70 1.51 -4.87 3.40
N GLN A 71 2.73 -5.25 3.75
CA GLN A 71 3.39 -4.91 5.02
C GLN A 71 4.90 -5.05 4.93
N ALA A 72 5.63 -4.44 5.89
CA ALA A 72 7.05 -4.66 6.05
C ALA A 72 7.33 -5.96 6.82
N HIS A 73 8.55 -6.50 6.65
CA HIS A 73 8.95 -7.77 7.27
C HIS A 73 9.11 -7.70 8.79
N ASP A 74 9.33 -6.54 9.37
CA ASP A 74 9.58 -6.36 10.81
C ASP A 74 8.33 -6.56 11.68
N ILE A 75 7.14 -6.52 11.11
CA ILE A 75 5.87 -6.76 11.81
C ILE A 75 5.22 -8.11 11.53
N ILE A 76 5.95 -9.05 10.92
CA ILE A 76 5.44 -10.41 10.68
C ILE A 76 5.05 -11.08 12.00
N ARG A 77 5.92 -11.01 13.00
CA ARG A 77 5.72 -11.68 14.29
C ARG A 77 4.63 -11.04 15.15
N THR A 78 4.42 -9.75 15.02
CA THR A 78 3.44 -9.00 15.80
C THR A 78 2.10 -8.89 15.08
N TRP A 79 2.07 -8.23 13.96
CA TRP A 79 0.84 -7.92 13.25
C TRP A 79 0.31 -9.07 12.41
N LEU A 80 1.13 -9.64 11.51
CA LEU A 80 0.70 -10.72 10.61
C LEU A 80 0.28 -11.95 11.41
N PHE A 81 1.14 -12.42 12.31
CA PHE A 81 0.86 -13.61 13.11
C PHE A 81 -0.43 -13.47 13.92
N SER A 82 -0.59 -12.34 14.65
CA SER A 82 -1.79 -12.11 15.45
C SER A 82 -3.06 -12.01 14.61
N THR A 83 -2.97 -11.42 13.40
CA THR A 83 -4.10 -11.30 12.48
C THR A 83 -4.51 -12.67 11.92
N VAL A 84 -3.54 -13.47 11.49
CA VAL A 84 -3.81 -14.82 10.95
C VAL A 84 -4.42 -15.71 12.03
N LEU A 85 -3.81 -15.74 13.22
CA LEU A 85 -4.31 -16.56 14.34
C LEU A 85 -5.74 -16.19 14.74
N ARG A 86 -6.03 -14.88 14.83
CA ARG A 86 -7.38 -14.41 15.18
C ARG A 86 -8.40 -14.72 14.10
N SER A 87 -8.04 -14.55 12.84
CA SER A 87 -8.92 -14.87 11.73
C SER A 87 -9.25 -16.35 11.65
N ASP A 88 -8.25 -17.20 11.86
CA ASP A 88 -8.43 -18.65 11.91
C ASP A 88 -9.37 -19.07 13.04
N LEU A 89 -9.14 -18.55 14.26
CA LEU A 89 -9.95 -18.90 15.45
C LEU A 89 -11.39 -18.37 15.39
N GLU A 90 -11.63 -17.19 14.78
CA GLU A 90 -12.95 -16.54 14.79
C GLU A 90 -13.77 -16.85 13.54
N PHE A 91 -13.13 -17.10 12.40
CA PHE A 91 -13.78 -17.22 11.10
C PHE A 91 -13.46 -18.52 10.35
N ASP A 92 -12.61 -19.40 10.93
CA ASP A 92 -12.11 -20.61 10.27
C ASP A 92 -11.56 -20.32 8.86
N SER A 93 -10.88 -19.17 8.72
CA SER A 93 -10.40 -18.63 7.45
C SER A 93 -9.14 -17.81 7.59
N LEU A 94 -8.25 -17.86 6.57
CA LEU A 94 -7.16 -16.91 6.44
C LEU A 94 -7.71 -15.53 6.12
N PRO A 95 -7.09 -14.44 6.62
CA PRO A 95 -7.61 -13.09 6.43
C PRO A 95 -7.35 -12.50 5.03
N TRP A 96 -6.47 -13.11 4.23
CA TRP A 96 -6.10 -12.71 2.87
C TRP A 96 -5.47 -13.86 2.09
N ALA A 97 -5.45 -13.75 0.76
CA ALA A 97 -4.84 -14.73 -0.14
C ALA A 97 -3.31 -14.55 -0.26
N HIS A 98 -2.84 -13.29 -0.33
CA HIS A 98 -1.44 -12.97 -0.58
C HIS A 98 -0.90 -11.95 0.42
N THR A 99 0.40 -12.06 0.75
CA THR A 99 1.12 -11.07 1.56
C THR A 99 2.29 -10.51 0.77
N ALA A 100 2.25 -9.21 0.45
CA ALA A 100 3.37 -8.51 -0.17
C ALA A 100 4.28 -7.94 0.91
N LEU A 101 5.46 -8.52 1.07
CA LEU A 101 6.44 -8.07 2.05
C LEU A 101 7.37 -7.02 1.44
N SER A 102 7.46 -5.85 2.04
CA SER A 102 8.43 -4.82 1.68
C SER A 102 9.66 -4.88 2.60
N GLY A 103 10.80 -4.40 2.09
CA GLY A 103 11.95 -4.06 2.92
C GLY A 103 11.76 -2.73 3.65
N TRP A 104 12.79 -2.26 4.31
CA TRP A 104 12.83 -0.94 4.93
C TRP A 104 13.10 0.16 3.91
N ILE A 105 12.59 1.34 4.19
CA ILE A 105 13.04 2.57 3.55
C ILE A 105 14.23 3.08 4.38
N LEU A 106 15.37 3.19 3.71
CA LEU A 106 16.63 3.65 4.29
C LEU A 106 16.83 5.13 3.99
N ASP A 107 17.54 5.83 4.87
CA ASP A 107 17.97 7.20 4.62
C ASP A 107 19.01 7.29 3.47
N PRO A 108 19.43 8.50 3.04
CA PRO A 108 20.42 8.65 1.97
C PRO A 108 21.75 7.95 2.26
N ASP A 109 22.10 7.77 3.55
CA ASP A 109 23.29 7.04 4.00
C ASP A 109 23.08 5.51 4.11
N ARG A 110 21.93 5.01 3.64
CA ARG A 110 21.50 3.61 3.72
C ARG A 110 21.35 3.08 5.14
N LYS A 111 20.96 3.93 6.08
CA LYS A 111 20.65 3.55 7.46
C LYS A 111 19.14 3.50 7.67
N LYS A 112 18.69 2.58 8.53
CA LYS A 112 17.28 2.49 8.91
C LYS A 112 16.81 3.81 9.51
N MET A 113 15.71 4.37 8.97
CA MET A 113 15.06 5.56 9.50
C MET A 113 14.39 5.25 10.83
N SER A 114 14.54 6.15 11.79
CA SER A 114 13.82 6.10 13.06
C SER A 114 13.61 7.49 13.65
N LYS A 115 12.48 7.68 14.34
CA LYS A 115 12.16 8.95 14.99
C LYS A 115 13.23 9.34 16.03
N SER A 116 13.76 8.36 16.77
CA SER A 116 14.79 8.58 17.78
C SER A 116 16.12 9.05 17.21
N LYS A 117 16.43 8.75 15.96
CA LYS A 117 17.65 9.20 15.26
C LYS A 117 17.46 10.52 14.51
N GLY A 118 16.23 11.00 14.37
CA GLY A 118 15.92 12.25 13.67
C GLY A 118 16.17 12.21 12.15
N ASN A 119 16.36 11.02 11.56
CA ASN A 119 16.64 10.83 10.13
C ASN A 119 15.40 10.42 9.31
N VAL A 120 14.21 10.69 9.82
CA VAL A 120 12.96 10.37 9.14
C VAL A 120 12.63 11.44 8.11
N VAL A 121 12.44 11.02 6.87
CA VAL A 121 11.89 11.86 5.79
C VAL A 121 10.39 11.59 5.68
N THR A 122 9.59 12.64 5.75
CA THR A 122 8.13 12.52 5.58
C THR A 122 7.74 12.71 4.12
N PRO A 123 6.70 12.03 3.63
CA PRO A 123 6.33 12.11 2.22
C PRO A 123 5.72 13.46 1.81
N LEU A 124 5.21 14.27 2.74
CA LEU A 124 4.46 15.48 2.40
C LEU A 124 5.29 16.49 1.59
N GLY A 125 6.49 16.84 2.05
CA GLY A 125 7.38 17.74 1.32
C GLY A 125 7.81 17.18 -0.05
N LEU A 126 7.92 15.86 -0.17
CA LEU A 126 8.25 15.19 -1.42
C LEU A 126 7.09 15.25 -2.43
N LEU A 127 5.87 15.07 -1.95
CA LEU A 127 4.66 15.21 -2.77
C LEU A 127 4.51 16.64 -3.30
N GLU A 128 4.81 17.65 -2.49
CA GLU A 128 4.80 19.06 -2.91
C GLU A 128 5.88 19.35 -3.95
N GLN A 129 7.07 18.81 -3.79
CA GLN A 129 8.23 19.08 -4.65
C GLN A 129 8.21 18.27 -5.95
N TYR A 130 7.91 16.98 -5.88
CA TYR A 130 8.02 16.05 -7.03
C TYR A 130 6.68 15.61 -7.61
N GLY A 131 5.57 15.91 -6.94
CA GLY A 131 4.24 15.42 -7.29
C GLY A 131 4.04 13.96 -6.92
N SER A 132 2.80 13.51 -6.94
CA SER A 132 2.43 12.13 -6.61
C SER A 132 3.06 11.11 -7.55
N ASP A 133 3.13 11.41 -8.85
CA ASP A 133 3.70 10.50 -9.85
C ASP A 133 5.19 10.26 -9.64
N GLY A 134 5.97 11.31 -9.29
CA GLY A 134 7.38 11.18 -8.97
C GLY A 134 7.64 10.29 -7.76
N VAL A 135 6.89 10.50 -6.68
CA VAL A 135 7.01 9.69 -5.46
C VAL A 135 6.56 8.25 -5.70
N ARG A 136 5.46 8.04 -6.43
CA ARG A 136 4.96 6.71 -6.80
C ARG A 136 5.94 5.95 -7.70
N TYR A 137 6.57 6.63 -8.66
CA TYR A 137 7.59 6.05 -9.53
C TYR A 137 8.77 5.50 -8.72
N TRP A 138 9.32 6.31 -7.79
CA TRP A 138 10.37 5.85 -6.90
C TRP A 138 9.93 4.63 -6.07
N ALA A 139 8.74 4.67 -5.48
CA ALA A 139 8.20 3.54 -4.70
C ALA A 139 8.01 2.27 -5.56
N ALA A 140 7.52 2.42 -6.80
CA ALA A 140 7.30 1.31 -7.71
C ALA A 140 8.60 0.75 -8.33
N SER A 141 9.71 1.49 -8.25
CA SER A 141 11.04 1.00 -8.65
C SER A 141 11.65 0.02 -7.64
N ALA A 142 11.10 -0.05 -6.42
CA ALA A 142 11.54 -0.99 -5.40
C ALA A 142 10.98 -2.40 -5.67
N ARG A 143 11.76 -3.42 -5.31
CA ARG A 143 11.32 -4.82 -5.42
C ARG A 143 10.82 -5.34 -4.07
N PRO A 144 9.79 -6.19 -4.06
CA PRO A 144 9.37 -6.87 -2.83
C PRO A 144 10.53 -7.55 -2.11
N GLY A 145 10.53 -7.48 -0.77
CA GLY A 145 11.54 -8.12 0.08
C GLY A 145 12.91 -7.46 0.12
N THR A 146 13.12 -6.33 -0.57
CA THR A 146 14.39 -5.60 -0.58
C THR A 146 14.28 -4.24 0.07
N ASP A 147 15.36 -3.84 0.78
CA ASP A 147 15.46 -2.48 1.33
C ASP A 147 15.68 -1.46 0.21
N THR A 148 15.01 -0.32 0.32
CA THR A 148 15.07 0.74 -0.68
C THR A 148 15.62 2.02 -0.05
N ALA A 149 16.70 2.56 -0.61
CA ALA A 149 17.23 3.84 -0.18
C ALA A 149 16.31 4.98 -0.66
N PHE A 150 16.16 6.00 0.16
CA PHE A 150 15.55 7.26 -0.22
C PHE A 150 16.36 7.90 -1.37
N ASP A 151 15.70 8.20 -2.48
CA ASP A 151 16.37 8.70 -3.68
C ASP A 151 15.52 9.75 -4.42
N GLU A 152 15.86 11.02 -4.21
CA GLU A 152 15.24 12.14 -4.89
C GLU A 152 15.53 12.17 -6.41
N ALA A 153 16.65 11.61 -6.85
CA ALA A 153 16.96 11.56 -8.27
C ALA A 153 15.96 10.67 -9.02
N GLN A 154 15.57 9.55 -8.43
CA GLN A 154 14.52 8.69 -8.97
C GLN A 154 13.15 9.39 -9.01
N MET A 155 12.82 10.20 -8.00
CA MET A 155 11.58 10.98 -8.01
C MET A 155 11.56 12.02 -9.14
N LYS A 156 12.71 12.65 -9.41
CA LYS A 156 12.85 13.56 -10.57
C LYS A 156 12.69 12.84 -11.91
N VAL A 157 13.21 11.62 -12.03
CA VAL A 157 13.02 10.76 -13.22
C VAL A 157 11.53 10.48 -13.41
N GLY A 158 10.83 10.00 -12.38
CA GLY A 158 9.41 9.72 -12.44
C GLY A 158 8.56 10.95 -12.81
N ARG A 159 8.88 12.12 -12.24
CA ARG A 159 8.19 13.37 -12.62
C ARG A 159 8.39 13.72 -14.10
N ARG A 160 9.61 13.58 -14.63
CA ARG A 160 9.89 13.82 -16.06
C ARG A 160 9.13 12.85 -16.95
N LEU A 161 9.08 11.57 -16.57
CA LEU A 161 8.32 10.54 -17.28
C LEU A 161 6.84 10.91 -17.33
N ALA A 162 6.22 11.28 -16.22
CA ALA A 162 4.83 11.69 -16.17
C ALA A 162 4.52 12.88 -17.08
N ILE A 163 5.40 13.90 -17.08
CA ILE A 163 5.28 15.06 -17.99
C ILE A 163 5.43 14.64 -19.46
N LYS A 164 6.37 13.75 -19.78
CA LYS A 164 6.57 13.25 -21.14
C LYS A 164 5.36 12.45 -21.61
N ILE A 165 4.78 11.59 -20.76
CA ILE A 165 3.54 10.85 -21.07
C ILE A 165 2.40 11.82 -21.40
N LEU A 166 2.19 12.84 -20.57
CA LEU A 166 1.16 13.85 -20.80
C LEU A 166 1.37 14.58 -22.14
N ASN A 167 2.60 14.99 -22.44
CA ASN A 167 2.90 15.71 -23.67
C ASN A 167 2.78 14.81 -24.92
N ALA A 168 3.28 13.58 -24.86
CA ALA A 168 3.13 12.59 -25.93
C ALA A 168 1.66 12.28 -26.21
N SER A 169 0.86 12.12 -25.15
CA SER A 169 -0.58 11.89 -25.28
C SER A 169 -1.30 13.09 -25.93
N ARG A 170 -0.97 14.32 -25.51
CA ARG A 170 -1.54 15.53 -26.13
C ARG A 170 -1.18 15.64 -27.60
N PHE A 171 0.06 15.31 -27.95
CA PHE A 171 0.51 15.32 -29.34
C PHE A 171 -0.24 14.26 -30.17
N ALA A 172 -0.27 13.02 -29.73
CA ALA A 172 -1.00 11.94 -30.42
C ALA A 172 -2.50 12.27 -30.59
N LEU A 173 -3.15 12.79 -29.57
CA LEU A 173 -4.57 13.15 -29.60
C LEU A 173 -4.85 14.42 -30.47
N SER A 174 -3.84 15.20 -30.83
CA SER A 174 -4.01 16.39 -31.71
C SER A 174 -4.30 16.02 -33.16
N PHE A 175 -4.06 14.79 -33.58
CA PHE A 175 -4.34 14.33 -34.95
C PHE A 175 -5.82 14.05 -35.22
N GLY A 176 -6.66 14.12 -34.19
CA GLY A 176 -8.09 13.89 -34.29
C GLY A 176 -8.51 12.43 -34.15
N GLU A 177 -9.80 12.21 -34.40
CA GLU A 177 -10.38 10.87 -34.29
C GLU A 177 -10.24 10.09 -35.61
N VAL A 178 -9.89 8.84 -35.53
CA VAL A 178 -9.87 7.90 -36.64
C VAL A 178 -10.97 6.85 -36.39
N PRO A 179 -11.78 6.48 -37.40
CA PRO A 179 -12.77 5.42 -37.23
C PRO A 179 -12.15 4.13 -36.68
N ALA A 180 -12.82 3.52 -35.70
CA ALA A 180 -12.28 2.36 -34.97
C ALA A 180 -12.02 1.12 -35.86
N ASP A 181 -12.67 1.05 -37.00
CA ASP A 181 -12.55 -0.01 -38.02
C ASP A 181 -11.51 0.29 -39.10
N THR A 182 -10.79 1.43 -39.01
CA THR A 182 -9.75 1.77 -39.97
C THR A 182 -8.60 0.75 -39.88
N PRO A 183 -8.29 0.03 -41.00
CA PRO A 183 -7.26 -0.97 -40.97
C PRO A 183 -5.86 -0.36 -40.85
N VAL A 184 -5.02 -0.94 -39.99
CA VAL A 184 -3.60 -0.60 -39.89
C VAL A 184 -2.84 -1.35 -40.99
N THR A 185 -2.39 -0.65 -42.02
CA THR A 185 -1.78 -1.22 -43.23
C THR A 185 -0.27 -1.14 -43.22
N GLU A 186 0.28 -0.07 -42.63
CA GLU A 186 1.72 0.17 -42.66
C GLU A 186 2.48 -0.86 -41.83
N ALA A 187 3.61 -1.34 -42.37
CA ALA A 187 4.41 -2.37 -41.71
C ALA A 187 5.01 -1.89 -40.39
N LEU A 188 5.39 -0.63 -40.30
CA LEU A 188 5.94 -0.02 -39.09
C LEU A 188 4.91 0.05 -37.97
N ASP A 189 3.69 0.47 -38.30
CA ASP A 189 2.57 0.56 -37.35
C ASP A 189 2.20 -0.81 -36.81
N ARG A 190 2.14 -1.81 -37.69
CA ARG A 190 1.87 -3.21 -37.31
C ARG A 190 2.95 -3.79 -36.42
N ALA A 191 4.23 -3.46 -36.70
CA ALA A 191 5.34 -3.91 -35.89
C ALA A 191 5.28 -3.28 -34.48
N MET A 192 5.01 -1.98 -34.40
CA MET A 192 4.86 -1.29 -33.11
C MET A 192 3.70 -1.86 -32.28
N LEU A 193 2.56 -2.14 -32.91
CA LEU A 193 1.40 -2.74 -32.24
C LEU A 193 1.68 -4.19 -31.78
N ALA A 194 2.44 -4.97 -32.54
CA ALA A 194 2.86 -6.31 -32.12
C ALA A 194 3.76 -6.24 -30.89
N GLU A 195 4.77 -5.35 -30.88
CA GLU A 195 5.61 -5.14 -29.71
C GLU A 195 4.83 -4.64 -28.49
N LEU A 196 3.83 -3.77 -28.69
CA LEU A 196 2.94 -3.33 -27.62
C LEU A 196 2.13 -4.50 -27.05
N ALA A 197 1.65 -5.41 -27.88
CA ALA A 197 0.93 -6.61 -27.43
C ALA A 197 1.83 -7.50 -26.57
N ASP A 198 3.06 -7.77 -27.03
CA ASP A 198 4.06 -8.54 -26.26
C ASP A 198 4.39 -7.86 -24.91
N LEU A 199 4.50 -6.53 -24.91
CA LEU A 199 4.70 -5.76 -23.68
C LEU A 199 3.53 -5.91 -22.72
N VAL A 200 2.29 -5.81 -23.19
CA VAL A 200 1.10 -5.95 -22.36
C VAL A 200 1.07 -7.32 -21.68
N ASP A 201 1.38 -8.38 -22.42
CA ASP A 201 1.44 -9.74 -21.89
C ASP A 201 2.56 -9.90 -20.83
N ASP A 202 3.77 -9.38 -21.11
CA ASP A 202 4.89 -9.45 -20.16
C ASP A 202 4.62 -8.60 -18.90
N ALA A 203 4.08 -7.40 -19.05
CA ALA A 203 3.75 -6.53 -17.93
C ALA A 203 2.59 -7.10 -17.09
N THR A 204 1.58 -7.69 -17.73
CA THR A 204 0.48 -8.36 -17.03
C THR A 204 1.00 -9.54 -16.21
N THR A 205 1.84 -10.39 -16.83
CA THR A 205 2.45 -11.52 -16.13
C THR A 205 3.29 -11.06 -14.93
N ALA A 206 4.05 -9.97 -15.09
CA ALA A 206 4.85 -9.41 -14.00
C ALA A 206 3.96 -8.86 -12.86
N LEU A 207 2.88 -8.16 -13.18
CA LEU A 207 1.93 -7.63 -12.18
C LEU A 207 1.18 -8.75 -11.45
N GLU A 208 0.76 -9.80 -12.15
CA GLU A 208 0.14 -11.00 -11.54
C GLU A 208 1.10 -11.69 -10.54
N ALA A 209 2.41 -11.64 -10.82
CA ALA A 209 3.45 -12.12 -9.92
C ALA A 209 3.87 -11.11 -8.83
N PHE A 210 3.20 -9.95 -8.72
CA PHE A 210 3.56 -8.82 -7.85
C PHE A 210 4.94 -8.22 -8.13
N ASP A 211 5.55 -8.49 -9.30
CA ASP A 211 6.80 -7.86 -9.77
C ASP A 211 6.51 -6.56 -10.52
N TYR A 212 5.96 -5.60 -9.81
CA TYR A 212 5.58 -4.29 -10.37
C TYR A 212 6.80 -3.48 -10.84
N ALA A 213 7.99 -3.71 -10.27
CA ALA A 213 9.21 -3.05 -10.72
C ALA A 213 9.60 -3.49 -12.14
N ARG A 214 9.45 -4.78 -12.46
CA ARG A 214 9.68 -5.29 -13.82
C ARG A 214 8.65 -4.73 -14.81
N ALA A 215 7.38 -4.69 -14.43
CA ALA A 215 6.33 -4.11 -15.26
C ALA A 215 6.63 -2.63 -15.58
N LEU A 216 7.05 -1.84 -14.57
CA LEU A 216 7.44 -0.45 -14.75
C LEU A 216 8.64 -0.32 -15.70
N GLU A 217 9.72 -1.06 -15.47
CA GLU A 217 10.96 -1.03 -16.27
C GLU A 217 10.69 -1.34 -17.74
N ARG A 218 9.90 -2.39 -18.02
CA ARG A 218 9.55 -2.81 -19.39
C ARG A 218 8.69 -1.77 -20.08
N THR A 219 7.68 -1.26 -19.40
CA THR A 219 6.77 -0.23 -19.92
C THR A 219 7.51 1.08 -20.20
N GLU A 220 8.39 1.52 -19.29
CA GLU A 220 9.18 2.72 -19.48
C GLU A 220 10.13 2.60 -20.68
N THR A 221 10.83 1.47 -20.79
CA THR A 221 11.75 1.19 -21.91
C THR A 221 11.02 1.26 -23.27
N PHE A 222 9.87 0.64 -23.37
CA PHE A 222 9.04 0.70 -24.58
C PHE A 222 8.55 2.12 -24.84
N PHE A 223 8.09 2.85 -23.83
CA PHE A 223 7.56 4.20 -23.98
C PHE A 223 8.62 5.20 -24.48
N TRP A 224 9.85 5.10 -23.98
CA TRP A 224 10.93 5.96 -24.49
C TRP A 224 11.24 5.67 -25.96
N ARG A 225 11.35 4.39 -26.33
CA ARG A 225 11.55 3.99 -27.73
C ARG A 225 10.37 4.46 -28.63
N PHE A 226 9.14 4.30 -28.16
CA PHE A 226 7.97 4.83 -28.85
C PHE A 226 8.07 6.34 -29.07
N CYS A 227 8.50 7.11 -28.06
CA CYS A 227 8.66 8.55 -28.21
C CYS A 227 9.79 8.96 -29.14
N ASP A 228 10.92 8.24 -29.10
CA ASP A 228 12.14 8.63 -29.79
C ASP A 228 12.17 8.12 -31.25
N ASP A 229 11.57 6.95 -31.52
CA ASP A 229 11.69 6.28 -32.81
C ASP A 229 10.39 6.25 -33.63
N TYR A 230 9.23 6.51 -33.03
CA TYR A 230 7.95 6.31 -33.69
C TYR A 230 6.99 7.51 -33.65
N LEU A 231 6.86 8.18 -32.50
CA LEU A 231 5.79 9.18 -32.26
C LEU A 231 5.80 10.37 -33.25
N GLU A 232 6.97 10.71 -33.79
CA GLU A 232 7.16 11.85 -34.69
C GLU A 232 7.28 11.46 -36.20
N LEU A 233 7.08 10.14 -36.51
CA LEU A 233 7.05 9.67 -37.88
C LEU A 233 5.68 9.85 -38.52
#